data_ddc1b6d87cb421b3bdbd769964534ef7
#
_entry.id   ddc1b6d87cb421b3bdbd769964534ef7
#
_cell.length_a   1.000
_cell.length_b   1.000
_cell.length_c   1.000
_cell.angle_alpha   90.00
_cell.angle_beta   90.00
_cell.angle_gamma   90.00
#
_symmetry.space_group_name_H-M   'P 1'
#
loop_
_entity.id
_entity.type
_entity.pdbx_description
1 polymer ?
#
loop_
_entity_poly.entity_id
_entity_poly.type
_entity_poly.pdbx_seq_one_letter_code
_entity_poly.pdbx_strand_id
1 'polypeptide(L)'
;MRKTVDVAEGQCKKRAGCSSVGESPKRKGTPVQDLVELLKNNPYPGRGIVVGKDTVYYFIMGRSVNSRNRIFATEPDGIRTEAHDPALLEDPSLIIYHPVRTMGDALVVTNGDQTDTIVEAGDFRAGCMQREYEPDAPNFTPRISAIVNPDGSFEMSILKHADGDRCTREFFAYEGVDEGCGYFISTYQGDGNPLPTFAGEPIPVTLPTPDALWAALNDDNKVSLYANVGGEVTLYNKNLGD
;
A
#
# COMPACT_ATOMS: atom_id res chain seq x y z
N MET A 1 -35.55 76.44 17.09
CA MET A 1 -34.11 76.41 17.31
C MET A 1 -33.54 75.14 16.77
N ARG A 2 -32.96 75.20 15.58
CA ARG A 2 -32.24 74.08 14.95
C ARG A 2 -30.76 74.34 15.14
N LYS A 3 -30.01 73.36 15.70
CA LYS A 3 -28.57 73.38 15.76
C LYS A 3 -28.05 72.55 14.63
N THR A 4 -27.32 73.17 13.74
CA THR A 4 -26.48 72.62 12.68
C THR A 4 -25.21 72.03 13.34
N VAL A 5 -24.81 70.82 12.93
CA VAL A 5 -23.55 70.19 13.33
C VAL A 5 -22.69 70.12 12.06
N ASP A 6 -21.53 70.74 12.09
CA ASP A 6 -20.49 70.73 11.04
C ASP A 6 -19.88 69.33 10.86
N VAL A 7 -19.74 68.94 9.62
CA VAL A 7 -19.03 67.72 9.22
C VAL A 7 -17.59 68.13 8.83
N ALA A 8 -16.65 67.66 9.62
CA ALA A 8 -15.22 67.84 9.31
C ALA A 8 -14.73 66.83 8.26
N GLU A 9 -14.19 67.32 7.17
CA GLU A 9 -13.49 66.53 6.13
C GLU A 9 -12.20 65.92 6.67
N GLY A 10 -12.18 64.58 6.83
CA GLY A 10 -11.00 63.78 7.18
C GLY A 10 -10.25 63.32 5.95
N GLN A 11 -9.07 63.89 5.69
CA GLN A 11 -8.14 63.51 4.64
C GLN A 11 -7.69 62.04 4.78
N CYS A 12 -7.99 61.23 3.77
CA CYS A 12 -7.50 59.84 3.62
C CYS A 12 -6.03 59.82 3.20
N LYS A 13 -5.14 59.56 4.14
CA LYS A 13 -3.70 59.30 3.84
C LYS A 13 -3.55 57.91 3.21
N LYS A 14 -3.16 57.84 1.94
CA LYS A 14 -2.73 56.64 1.24
C LYS A 14 -1.54 56.02 1.98
N ARG A 15 -1.71 54.85 2.57
CA ARG A 15 -0.63 53.98 3.03
C ARG A 15 -0.16 53.15 1.83
N ALA A 16 1.01 53.45 1.30
CA ALA A 16 1.80 52.58 0.45
C ALA A 16 2.41 51.49 1.35
N GLY A 17 2.33 50.22 0.92
CA GLY A 17 2.98 49.09 1.60
C GLY A 17 2.20 47.81 1.49
N CYS A 18 1.94 47.35 0.26
CA CYS A 18 1.64 45.96 0.02
C CYS A 18 2.98 45.22 0.02
N SER A 19 3.38 44.72 1.19
CA SER A 19 4.50 43.82 1.33
C SER A 19 4.16 42.51 0.64
N SER A 20 5.05 42.07 -0.25
CA SER A 20 5.09 40.77 -0.92
C SER A 20 4.69 39.65 0.05
N VAL A 21 3.62 38.95 -0.32
CA VAL A 21 3.30 37.66 0.30
C VAL A 21 4.48 36.74 -0.02
N GLY A 22 5.31 36.48 0.97
CA GLY A 22 6.41 35.53 0.83
C GLY A 22 5.82 34.16 0.44
N GLU A 23 6.29 33.59 -0.66
CA GLU A 23 6.00 32.20 -0.98
C GLU A 23 6.38 31.34 0.22
N SER A 24 5.38 30.63 0.76
CA SER A 24 5.62 29.62 1.78
C SER A 24 6.65 28.63 1.26
N PRO A 25 7.65 28.23 2.07
CA PRO A 25 8.65 27.27 1.61
C PRO A 25 7.93 26.00 1.18
N LYS A 26 8.04 25.63 -0.10
CA LYS A 26 7.55 24.33 -0.61
C LYS A 26 8.17 23.27 0.28
N ARG A 27 7.35 22.51 1.00
CA ARG A 27 7.81 21.31 1.72
C ARG A 27 8.53 20.44 0.70
N LYS A 28 9.81 20.15 0.96
CA LYS A 28 10.53 19.14 0.16
C LYS A 28 9.80 17.82 0.39
N GLY A 29 9.11 17.32 -0.63
CA GLY A 29 8.50 16.00 -0.60
C GLY A 29 9.57 14.93 -0.34
N THR A 30 9.17 13.81 0.22
CA THR A 30 10.03 12.62 0.35
C THR A 30 10.60 12.30 -1.04
N PRO A 31 11.92 12.11 -1.21
CA PRO A 31 12.49 11.82 -2.52
C PRO A 31 11.94 10.50 -3.06
N VAL A 32 11.60 10.48 -4.35
CA VAL A 32 11.19 9.27 -5.05
C VAL A 32 12.38 8.32 -5.13
N GLN A 33 12.21 7.06 -4.72
CA GLN A 33 13.24 6.03 -4.69
C GLN A 33 13.09 5.08 -5.88
N ASP A 34 14.17 4.45 -6.31
CA ASP A 34 14.13 3.37 -7.29
C ASP A 34 13.64 2.08 -6.58
N LEU A 35 12.48 1.55 -7.02
CA LEU A 35 11.88 0.37 -6.40
C LEU A 35 12.76 -0.88 -6.57
N VAL A 36 13.43 -1.04 -7.71
CA VAL A 36 14.35 -2.16 -7.97
C VAL A 36 15.50 -2.14 -6.98
N GLU A 37 16.13 -0.99 -6.82
CA GLU A 37 17.24 -0.84 -5.86
C GLU A 37 16.77 -0.99 -4.41
N LEU A 38 15.58 -0.50 -4.08
CA LEU A 38 15.00 -0.67 -2.74
C LEU A 38 14.79 -2.16 -2.42
N LEU A 39 14.23 -2.95 -3.37
CA LEU A 39 13.98 -4.37 -3.18
C LEU A 39 15.27 -5.20 -3.16
N LYS A 40 16.26 -4.88 -3.99
CA LYS A 40 17.59 -5.54 -3.92
C LYS A 40 18.28 -5.33 -2.58
N ASN A 41 18.08 -4.16 -1.96
CA ASN A 41 18.67 -3.82 -0.65
C ASN A 41 17.83 -4.31 0.54
N ASN A 42 16.60 -4.82 0.30
CA ASN A 42 15.75 -5.42 1.32
C ASN A 42 15.54 -6.92 1.02
N PRO A 43 16.29 -7.82 1.65
CA PRO A 43 16.23 -9.26 1.34
C PRO A 43 14.88 -9.89 1.71
N TYR A 44 14.08 -9.27 2.59
CA TYR A 44 12.80 -9.81 3.01
C TYR A 44 11.75 -8.72 3.35
N PRO A 45 11.15 -8.07 2.37
CA PRO A 45 10.00 -7.19 2.58
C PRO A 45 8.71 -7.96 2.96
N GLY A 46 8.71 -9.30 2.88
CA GLY A 46 7.58 -10.16 3.19
C GLY A 46 6.48 -10.11 2.10
N ARG A 47 5.49 -9.29 2.28
CA ARG A 47 4.48 -8.97 1.25
C ARG A 47 4.62 -7.49 0.91
N GLY A 48 4.42 -7.15 -0.35
CA GLY A 48 4.48 -5.77 -0.80
C GLY A 48 3.35 -5.40 -1.75
N ILE A 49 2.81 -4.21 -1.58
CA ILE A 49 1.83 -3.59 -2.49
C ILE A 49 2.46 -2.34 -3.08
N VAL A 50 2.35 -2.19 -4.38
CA VAL A 50 2.71 -0.96 -5.11
C VAL A 50 1.49 -0.48 -5.86
N VAL A 51 1.13 0.79 -5.68
CA VAL A 51 0.08 1.44 -6.45
C VAL A 51 0.68 2.62 -7.20
N GLY A 52 0.53 2.60 -8.52
CA GLY A 52 0.94 3.65 -9.43
C GLY A 52 -0.18 4.03 -10.38
N LYS A 53 0.10 4.96 -11.31
CA LYS A 53 -0.85 5.29 -12.34
C LYS A 53 -1.05 4.06 -13.25
N ASP A 54 -2.29 3.59 -13.36
CA ASP A 54 -2.69 2.43 -14.17
C ASP A 54 -1.85 1.15 -13.87
N THR A 55 -1.25 1.08 -12.66
CA THR A 55 -0.33 0.00 -12.30
C THR A 55 -0.56 -0.44 -10.86
N VAL A 56 -0.73 -1.74 -10.65
CA VAL A 56 -0.80 -2.35 -9.33
C VAL A 56 0.08 -3.59 -9.30
N TYR A 57 1.02 -3.63 -8.35
CA TYR A 57 1.79 -4.84 -8.07
C TYR A 57 1.48 -5.35 -6.66
N TYR A 58 1.36 -6.65 -6.54
CA TYR A 58 1.33 -7.34 -5.25
C TYR A 58 2.23 -8.57 -5.31
N PHE A 59 3.16 -8.68 -4.37
CA PHE A 59 4.04 -9.85 -4.29
C PHE A 59 4.04 -10.48 -2.91
N ILE A 60 4.31 -11.78 -2.89
CA ILE A 60 4.53 -12.55 -1.67
C ILE A 60 5.92 -13.16 -1.66
N MET A 61 6.52 -13.14 -0.48
CA MET A 61 7.77 -13.85 -0.17
C MET A 61 7.54 -14.77 1.03
N GLY A 62 8.31 -15.83 1.16
CA GLY A 62 8.19 -16.81 2.23
C GLY A 62 9.53 -17.32 2.71
N ARG A 63 9.68 -17.56 4.03
CA ARG A 63 10.88 -18.17 4.64
C ARG A 63 10.66 -19.62 5.05
N SER A 64 9.45 -20.00 5.45
CA SER A 64 9.11 -21.37 5.82
C SER A 64 8.67 -22.20 4.61
N VAL A 65 8.71 -23.52 4.72
CA VAL A 65 8.22 -24.45 3.69
C VAL A 65 6.75 -24.14 3.39
N ASN A 66 5.91 -24.02 4.40
CA ASN A 66 4.49 -23.74 4.26
C ASN A 66 4.26 -22.37 3.55
N SER A 67 4.99 -21.33 3.92
CA SER A 67 4.85 -20.00 3.29
C SER A 67 5.35 -19.95 1.84
N ARG A 68 6.30 -20.81 1.45
CA ARG A 68 6.80 -20.93 0.07
C ARG A 68 5.94 -21.83 -0.81
N ASN A 69 5.11 -22.69 -0.21
CA ASN A 69 4.24 -23.64 -0.91
C ASN A 69 2.97 -22.98 -1.44
N ARG A 70 3.12 -21.86 -2.17
CA ARG A 70 1.98 -21.09 -2.70
C ARG A 70 2.18 -20.74 -4.16
N ILE A 71 1.04 -20.58 -4.84
CA ILE A 71 0.92 -19.98 -6.17
C ILE A 71 -0.25 -18.99 -6.16
N PHE A 72 -0.27 -18.06 -7.10
CA PHE A 72 -1.45 -17.27 -7.44
C PHE A 72 -2.24 -17.97 -8.54
N ALA A 73 -3.54 -18.14 -8.32
CA ALA A 73 -4.51 -18.63 -9.29
C ALA A 73 -5.51 -17.53 -9.64
N THR A 74 -5.89 -17.45 -10.91
CA THR A 74 -6.88 -16.47 -11.40
C THR A 74 -8.28 -16.88 -10.96
N GLU A 75 -9.08 -15.89 -10.55
CA GLU A 75 -10.52 -16.00 -10.29
C GLU A 75 -11.32 -14.92 -11.07
N PRO A 76 -12.65 -15.08 -11.20
CA PRO A 76 -13.44 -14.13 -12.00
C PRO A 76 -13.39 -12.68 -11.52
N ASP A 77 -13.19 -12.45 -10.22
CA ASP A 77 -13.16 -11.13 -9.59
C ASP A 77 -11.78 -10.76 -9.01
N GLY A 78 -10.73 -11.52 -9.40
CA GLY A 78 -9.37 -11.25 -8.93
C GLY A 78 -8.45 -12.46 -8.98
N ILE A 79 -7.75 -12.71 -7.88
CA ILE A 79 -6.86 -13.87 -7.71
C ILE A 79 -6.99 -14.43 -6.30
N ARG A 80 -6.66 -15.71 -6.14
CA ARG A 80 -6.47 -16.32 -4.83
C ARG A 80 -5.09 -16.98 -4.70
N THR A 81 -4.66 -17.19 -3.48
CA THR A 81 -3.52 -18.07 -3.20
C THR A 81 -3.98 -19.53 -3.13
N GLU A 82 -3.19 -20.43 -3.69
CA GLU A 82 -3.37 -21.88 -3.58
C GLU A 82 -2.09 -22.55 -3.08
N ALA A 83 -2.23 -23.72 -2.45
CA ALA A 83 -1.06 -24.54 -2.17
C ALA A 83 -0.55 -25.12 -3.49
N HIS A 84 0.76 -24.97 -3.77
CA HIS A 84 1.40 -25.64 -4.92
C HIS A 84 1.39 -27.16 -4.76
N ASP A 85 1.77 -27.63 -3.58
CA ASP A 85 1.65 -29.04 -3.20
C ASP A 85 0.71 -29.16 -1.99
N PRO A 86 -0.52 -29.68 -2.19
CA PRO A 86 -1.48 -29.87 -1.10
C PRO A 86 -0.98 -30.76 0.04
N ALA A 87 -0.02 -31.67 -0.23
CA ALA A 87 0.53 -32.55 0.78
C ALA A 87 1.44 -31.83 1.79
N LEU A 88 1.93 -30.64 1.44
CA LEU A 88 2.78 -29.77 2.29
C LEU A 88 1.98 -28.68 3.01
N LEU A 89 0.64 -28.67 2.87
CA LEU A 89 -0.22 -27.68 3.49
C LEU A 89 -0.49 -28.06 4.96
N GLU A 90 0.12 -27.34 5.89
CA GLU A 90 -0.05 -27.58 7.33
C GLU A 90 -1.25 -26.81 7.90
N ASP A 91 -1.28 -25.48 7.69
CA ASP A 91 -2.36 -24.59 8.15
C ASP A 91 -2.73 -23.62 7.02
N PRO A 92 -3.95 -23.74 6.46
CA PRO A 92 -4.40 -22.85 5.39
C PRO A 92 -4.76 -21.44 5.86
N SER A 93 -5.04 -21.21 7.14
CA SER A 93 -5.71 -20.01 7.64
C SER A 93 -4.97 -18.70 7.35
N LEU A 94 -3.62 -18.74 7.31
CA LEU A 94 -2.78 -17.57 7.06
C LEU A 94 -2.15 -17.54 5.66
N ILE A 95 -2.39 -18.57 4.83
CA ILE A 95 -1.74 -18.71 3.54
C ILE A 95 -2.71 -18.84 2.35
N ILE A 96 -3.96 -19.27 2.59
CA ILE A 96 -5.00 -19.37 1.56
C ILE A 96 -6.00 -18.23 1.77
N TYR A 97 -6.03 -17.28 0.84
CA TYR A 97 -6.88 -16.08 0.87
C TYR A 97 -6.97 -15.46 -0.54
N HIS A 98 -7.82 -14.47 -0.71
CA HIS A 98 -7.91 -13.67 -1.93
C HIS A 98 -7.05 -12.40 -1.78
N PRO A 99 -5.83 -12.33 -2.35
CA PRO A 99 -5.03 -11.12 -2.24
C PRO A 99 -5.56 -9.96 -3.07
N VAL A 100 -6.31 -10.24 -4.12
CA VAL A 100 -6.89 -9.22 -5.01
C VAL A 100 -8.32 -9.58 -5.32
N ARG A 101 -9.24 -8.63 -5.10
CA ARG A 101 -10.65 -8.72 -5.50
C ARG A 101 -11.19 -7.38 -5.97
N THR A 102 -12.19 -7.42 -6.84
CA THR A 102 -12.97 -6.23 -7.17
C THR A 102 -14.03 -5.96 -6.10
N MET A 103 -14.25 -4.68 -5.80
CA MET A 103 -15.35 -4.17 -4.98
C MET A 103 -16.07 -3.08 -5.77
N GLY A 104 -17.17 -3.44 -6.44
CA GLY A 104 -17.74 -2.62 -7.50
C GLY A 104 -16.73 -2.45 -8.64
N ASP A 105 -16.41 -1.20 -9.00
CA ASP A 105 -15.42 -0.86 -10.03
C ASP A 105 -14.00 -0.64 -9.44
N ALA A 106 -13.84 -0.70 -8.12
CA ALA A 106 -12.56 -0.53 -7.46
C ALA A 106 -11.84 -1.87 -7.28
N LEU A 107 -10.50 -1.82 -7.22
CA LEU A 107 -9.64 -2.97 -6.97
C LEU A 107 -9.14 -2.94 -5.52
N VAL A 108 -9.41 -4.00 -4.76
CA VAL A 108 -8.90 -4.20 -3.39
C VAL A 108 -7.73 -5.17 -3.43
N VAL A 109 -6.62 -4.80 -2.80
CA VAL A 109 -5.38 -5.59 -2.74
C VAL A 109 -4.91 -5.68 -1.30
N THR A 110 -4.66 -6.89 -0.79
CA THR A 110 -4.19 -7.08 0.59
C THR A 110 -3.24 -8.29 0.73
N ASN A 111 -2.64 -8.42 1.91
CA ASN A 111 -1.76 -9.55 2.22
C ASN A 111 -2.43 -10.70 2.99
N GLY A 112 -3.75 -10.72 3.09
CA GLY A 112 -4.45 -11.73 3.87
C GLY A 112 -5.96 -11.75 3.64
N ASP A 113 -6.67 -12.49 4.48
CA ASP A 113 -8.12 -12.69 4.42
C ASP A 113 -8.96 -11.42 4.71
N GLN A 114 -8.32 -10.31 5.09
CA GLN A 114 -9.02 -9.02 5.21
C GLN A 114 -9.56 -8.50 3.87
N THR A 115 -9.11 -9.01 2.72
CA THR A 115 -9.72 -8.68 1.42
C THR A 115 -11.21 -8.98 1.43
N ASP A 116 -11.59 -10.19 1.86
CA ASP A 116 -12.98 -10.60 1.91
C ASP A 116 -13.78 -9.76 2.90
N THR A 117 -13.19 -9.45 4.07
CA THR A 117 -13.82 -8.54 5.05
C THR A 117 -14.09 -7.15 4.49
N ILE A 118 -13.13 -6.59 3.69
CA ILE A 118 -13.28 -5.28 3.07
C ILE A 118 -14.38 -5.31 2.01
N VAL A 119 -14.39 -6.33 1.14
CA VAL A 119 -15.39 -6.48 0.09
C VAL A 119 -16.80 -6.69 0.68
N GLU A 120 -16.93 -7.53 1.72
CA GLU A 120 -18.20 -7.76 2.43
C GLU A 120 -18.71 -6.51 3.15
N ALA A 121 -17.82 -5.69 3.71
CA ALA A 121 -18.17 -4.42 4.34
C ALA A 121 -18.64 -3.36 3.32
N GLY A 122 -18.26 -3.50 2.03
CA GLY A 122 -18.55 -2.52 0.99
C GLY A 122 -17.87 -1.15 1.20
N ASP A 123 -16.94 -1.07 2.15
CA ASP A 123 -16.18 0.14 2.49
C ASP A 123 -14.78 -0.26 2.98
N PHE A 124 -13.76 0.33 2.37
CA PHE A 124 -12.36 -0.01 2.62
C PHE A 124 -11.96 0.21 4.08
N ARG A 125 -12.26 1.40 4.62
CA ARG A 125 -11.86 1.74 5.99
C ARG A 125 -12.67 0.96 7.02
N ALA A 126 -13.98 0.81 6.80
CA ALA A 126 -14.83 0.02 7.68
C ALA A 126 -14.40 -1.45 7.73
N GLY A 127 -14.02 -2.04 6.61
CA GLY A 127 -13.47 -3.40 6.56
C GLY A 127 -12.13 -3.52 7.28
N CYS A 128 -11.18 -2.60 7.04
CA CYS A 128 -9.91 -2.56 7.76
C CYS A 128 -10.10 -2.39 9.27
N MET A 129 -11.07 -1.59 9.71
CA MET A 129 -11.35 -1.37 11.15
C MET A 129 -11.86 -2.62 11.87
N GLN A 130 -12.39 -3.62 11.15
CA GLN A 130 -12.84 -4.90 11.71
C GLN A 130 -11.68 -5.90 11.90
N ARG A 131 -10.48 -5.57 11.44
CA ARG A 131 -9.32 -6.46 11.46
C ARG A 131 -8.20 -5.90 12.33
N GLU A 132 -7.29 -6.78 12.68
CA GLU A 132 -6.05 -6.51 13.38
C GLU A 132 -4.88 -7.14 12.62
N TYR A 133 -3.66 -7.02 13.13
CA TYR A 133 -2.48 -7.74 12.62
C TYR A 133 -2.69 -9.25 12.66
N GLU A 134 -1.82 -10.04 11.99
CA GLU A 134 -1.91 -11.51 12.01
C GLU A 134 -1.48 -12.06 13.38
N PRO A 135 -2.15 -13.12 13.91
CA PRO A 135 -1.84 -13.69 15.23
C PRO A 135 -0.65 -14.67 15.18
N ASP A 136 0.39 -14.33 14.44
CA ASP A 136 1.58 -15.17 14.18
C ASP A 136 2.79 -14.76 15.03
N ALA A 137 2.65 -14.80 16.36
CA ALA A 137 3.76 -14.50 17.26
C ALA A 137 5.05 -15.28 16.89
N PRO A 138 6.23 -14.67 17.00
CA PRO A 138 6.52 -13.36 17.56
C PRO A 138 6.47 -12.21 16.53
N ASN A 139 6.17 -12.48 15.26
CA ASN A 139 6.24 -11.46 14.20
C ASN A 139 5.04 -10.51 14.23
N PHE A 140 3.84 -11.03 14.62
CA PHE A 140 2.59 -10.26 14.54
C PHE A 140 2.49 -9.53 13.20
N THR A 141 2.55 -10.31 12.11
CA THR A 141 2.64 -9.82 10.73
C THR A 141 1.63 -8.70 10.48
N PRO A 142 2.07 -7.51 10.05
CA PRO A 142 1.15 -6.42 9.77
C PRO A 142 0.22 -6.80 8.61
N ARG A 143 -1.03 -6.32 8.67
CA ARG A 143 -1.92 -6.37 7.52
C ARG A 143 -1.76 -5.11 6.71
N ILE A 144 -1.32 -5.25 5.47
CA ILE A 144 -1.26 -4.17 4.48
C ILE A 144 -2.39 -4.30 3.49
N SER A 145 -2.99 -3.19 3.12
CA SER A 145 -4.12 -3.16 2.19
C SER A 145 -4.05 -1.93 1.29
N ALA A 146 -4.62 -2.02 0.09
CA ALA A 146 -4.88 -0.89 -0.79
C ALA A 146 -6.25 -1.04 -1.44
N ILE A 147 -6.89 0.09 -1.74
CA ILE A 147 -8.01 0.19 -2.66
C ILE A 147 -7.64 1.19 -3.75
N VAL A 148 -7.86 0.81 -5.00
CA VAL A 148 -7.61 1.65 -6.19
C VAL A 148 -8.93 1.92 -6.88
N ASN A 149 -9.30 3.19 -7.00
CA ASN A 149 -10.54 3.63 -7.61
C ASN A 149 -10.38 3.83 -9.13
N PRO A 150 -11.49 3.77 -9.91
CA PRO A 150 -11.45 3.98 -11.36
C PRO A 150 -10.95 5.37 -11.79
N ASP A 151 -11.07 6.38 -10.93
CA ASP A 151 -10.56 7.74 -11.18
C ASP A 151 -9.06 7.91 -10.93
N GLY A 152 -8.37 6.84 -10.52
CA GLY A 152 -6.95 6.83 -10.21
C GLY A 152 -6.61 7.28 -8.78
N SER A 153 -7.59 7.68 -7.98
CA SER A 153 -7.39 7.87 -6.55
C SER A 153 -7.24 6.52 -5.84
N PHE A 154 -6.51 6.50 -4.72
CA PHE A 154 -6.35 5.27 -3.96
C PHE A 154 -6.09 5.53 -2.48
N GLU A 155 -6.35 4.52 -1.68
CA GLU A 155 -5.94 4.50 -0.27
C GLU A 155 -5.08 3.28 0.01
N MET A 156 -4.12 3.46 0.92
CA MET A 156 -3.32 2.37 1.49
C MET A 156 -3.51 2.33 2.99
N SER A 157 -3.40 1.15 3.59
CA SER A 157 -3.45 1.02 5.05
C SER A 157 -2.46 -0.01 5.54
N ILE A 158 -2.08 0.14 6.82
CA ILE A 158 -1.32 -0.85 7.57
C ILE A 158 -1.88 -0.98 8.98
N LEU A 159 -2.11 -2.22 9.39
CA LEU A 159 -2.56 -2.60 10.73
C LEU A 159 -1.41 -3.31 11.42
N LYS A 160 -0.93 -2.75 12.53
CA LYS A 160 0.30 -3.20 13.22
C LYS A 160 0.05 -3.52 14.69
N HIS A 161 0.76 -4.51 15.18
CA HIS A 161 0.88 -4.74 16.62
C HIS A 161 1.53 -3.51 17.30
N ALA A 162 0.99 -3.09 18.43
CA ALA A 162 1.47 -2.00 19.25
C ALA A 162 1.57 -2.44 20.72
N ASP A 163 2.19 -1.60 21.54
CA ASP A 163 2.37 -1.89 22.96
C ASP A 163 1.07 -2.30 23.67
N GLY A 164 1.14 -3.34 24.50
CA GLY A 164 0.02 -3.86 25.27
C GLY A 164 -1.03 -4.59 24.42
N ASP A 165 -0.60 -5.32 23.41
CA ASP A 165 -1.45 -6.13 22.51
C ASP A 165 -2.56 -5.34 21.82
N ARG A 166 -2.29 -4.07 21.52
CA ARG A 166 -3.21 -3.20 20.78
C ARG A 166 -2.87 -3.17 19.31
N CYS A 167 -3.86 -2.88 18.47
CA CYS A 167 -3.65 -2.68 17.05
C CYS A 167 -3.61 -1.19 16.70
N THR A 168 -2.53 -0.73 16.07
CA THR A 168 -2.47 0.58 15.41
C THR A 168 -2.93 0.42 13.97
N ARG A 169 -3.77 1.35 13.50
CA ARG A 169 -4.32 1.39 12.14
C ARG A 169 -3.96 2.72 11.49
N GLU A 170 -3.21 2.68 10.43
CA GLU A 170 -2.78 3.86 9.67
C GLU A 170 -3.39 3.82 8.27
N PHE A 171 -3.88 4.97 7.79
CA PHE A 171 -4.50 5.13 6.47
C PHE A 171 -3.86 6.29 5.74
N PHE A 172 -3.55 6.09 4.46
CA PHE A 172 -2.90 7.03 3.57
C PHE A 172 -3.75 7.17 2.31
N ALA A 173 -4.31 8.36 2.08
CA ALA A 173 -5.16 8.64 0.94
C ALA A 173 -4.44 9.51 -0.08
N TYR A 174 -4.57 9.16 -1.36
CA TYR A 174 -3.91 9.81 -2.49
C TYR A 174 -4.95 10.15 -3.57
N GLU A 175 -4.89 11.38 -4.09
CA GLU A 175 -5.75 11.81 -5.21
C GLU A 175 -5.29 11.24 -6.56
N GLY A 176 -4.08 10.68 -6.61
CA GLY A 176 -3.45 10.08 -7.77
C GLY A 176 -1.94 10.13 -7.66
N VAL A 177 -1.26 9.73 -8.72
CA VAL A 177 0.20 9.72 -8.81
C VAL A 177 0.65 9.99 -10.25
N ASP A 178 1.84 10.58 -10.41
CA ASP A 178 2.43 10.86 -11.72
C ASP A 178 2.78 9.56 -12.47
N GLU A 179 2.78 9.65 -13.80
CA GLU A 179 3.16 8.52 -14.67
C GLU A 179 4.58 8.03 -14.37
N GLY A 180 4.76 6.70 -14.34
CA GLY A 180 6.03 6.06 -14.00
C GLY A 180 6.40 6.12 -12.51
N CYS A 181 5.54 6.70 -11.67
CA CYS A 181 5.70 6.76 -10.22
C CYS A 181 4.62 5.97 -9.50
N GLY A 182 4.87 5.65 -8.24
CA GLY A 182 3.92 4.96 -7.38
C GLY A 182 4.28 5.09 -5.91
N TYR A 183 3.49 4.42 -5.07
CA TYR A 183 3.75 4.28 -3.64
C TYR A 183 3.85 2.82 -3.27
N PHE A 184 4.85 2.50 -2.47
CA PHE A 184 5.17 1.16 -2.01
C PHE A 184 4.97 1.02 -0.50
N ILE A 185 4.29 -0.04 -0.09
CA ILE A 185 4.18 -0.47 1.29
C ILE A 185 4.49 -1.96 1.40
N SER A 186 5.13 -2.40 2.49
CA SER A 186 5.44 -3.80 2.74
C SER A 186 5.12 -4.20 4.17
N THR A 187 5.09 -5.49 4.45
CA THR A 187 4.90 -5.96 5.83
C THR A 187 6.14 -5.73 6.68
N TYR A 188 7.34 -5.84 6.09
CA TYR A 188 8.60 -5.73 6.83
C TYR A 188 9.60 -4.80 6.16
N GLN A 189 10.46 -4.18 6.96
CA GLN A 189 11.55 -3.31 6.48
C GLN A 189 12.82 -4.08 6.09
N GLY A 190 12.89 -5.36 6.41
CA GLY A 190 14.06 -6.20 6.18
C GLY A 190 13.91 -7.58 6.80
N ASP A 191 15.01 -8.31 6.83
CA ASP A 191 15.10 -9.59 7.52
C ASP A 191 15.41 -9.40 9.01
N GLY A 192 15.08 -10.40 9.84
CA GLY A 192 15.30 -10.35 11.28
C GLY A 192 14.57 -11.45 12.05
N ASN A 193 14.76 -11.44 13.38
CA ASN A 193 14.04 -12.30 14.30
C ASN A 193 13.83 -11.58 15.67
N PRO A 194 12.64 -11.06 15.99
CA PRO A 194 11.47 -11.00 15.08
C PRO A 194 11.72 -10.13 13.85
N LEU A 195 10.86 -10.27 12.83
CA LEU A 195 10.94 -9.46 11.62
C LEU A 195 10.60 -7.99 11.94
N PRO A 196 11.41 -7.03 11.47
CA PRO A 196 11.13 -5.61 11.71
C PRO A 196 9.91 -5.14 10.90
N THR A 197 8.83 -4.80 11.59
CA THR A 197 7.60 -4.27 10.98
C THR A 197 7.87 -2.99 10.19
N PHE A 198 7.20 -2.83 9.05
CA PHE A 198 7.24 -1.60 8.24
C PHE A 198 6.79 -0.40 9.09
N ALA A 199 7.53 0.70 9.01
CA ALA A 199 7.25 1.92 9.75
C ALA A 199 7.32 3.15 8.84
N GLY A 200 6.52 4.17 9.17
CA GLY A 200 6.40 5.38 8.40
C GLY A 200 5.31 5.30 7.33
N GLU A 201 5.34 6.25 6.41
CA GLU A 201 4.40 6.38 5.30
C GLU A 201 4.80 5.46 4.13
N PRO A 202 3.87 5.10 3.22
CA PRO A 202 4.22 4.44 1.97
C PRO A 202 5.31 5.20 1.21
N ILE A 203 6.28 4.47 0.70
CA ILE A 203 7.49 5.03 0.08
C ILE A 203 7.17 5.44 -1.36
N PRO A 204 7.39 6.70 -1.76
CA PRO A 204 7.27 7.11 -3.16
C PRO A 204 8.38 6.46 -3.99
N VAL A 205 8.02 5.80 -5.09
CA VAL A 205 8.93 5.00 -5.91
C VAL A 205 8.74 5.24 -7.41
N THR A 206 9.80 4.98 -8.20
CA THR A 206 9.68 4.78 -9.64
C THR A 206 9.24 3.35 -9.93
N LEU A 207 8.35 3.19 -10.91
CA LEU A 207 7.78 1.89 -11.28
C LEU A 207 8.69 1.15 -12.26
N PRO A 208 9.16 -0.06 -11.94
CA PRO A 208 9.81 -0.95 -12.90
C PRO A 208 8.77 -1.66 -13.79
N THR A 209 9.23 -2.33 -14.85
CA THR A 209 8.42 -3.34 -15.53
C THR A 209 8.16 -4.54 -14.60
N PRO A 210 7.09 -5.35 -14.84
CA PRO A 210 6.82 -6.56 -14.06
C PRO A 210 8.03 -7.51 -13.97
N ASP A 211 8.72 -7.75 -15.10
CA ASP A 211 9.92 -8.61 -15.15
C ASP A 211 11.06 -8.06 -14.30
N ALA A 212 11.30 -6.75 -14.35
CA ALA A 212 12.34 -6.11 -13.55
C ALA A 212 12.02 -6.16 -12.05
N LEU A 213 10.74 -6.02 -11.68
CA LEU A 213 10.30 -6.19 -10.31
C LEU A 213 10.50 -7.63 -9.84
N TRP A 214 10.05 -8.61 -10.63
CA TRP A 214 10.22 -10.04 -10.33
C TRP A 214 11.69 -10.43 -10.14
N ALA A 215 12.57 -9.93 -11.02
CA ALA A 215 14.01 -10.14 -10.94
C ALA A 215 14.68 -9.44 -9.75
N ALA A 216 14.08 -8.36 -9.23
CA ALA A 216 14.62 -7.63 -8.07
C ALA A 216 14.32 -8.31 -6.72
N LEU A 217 13.28 -9.16 -6.65
CA LEU A 217 12.96 -9.91 -5.44
C LEU A 217 14.03 -10.96 -5.16
N ASN A 218 14.37 -11.12 -3.88
CA ASN A 218 15.36 -12.14 -3.46
C ASN A 218 14.92 -13.54 -3.89
N ASP A 219 15.75 -14.24 -4.67
CA ASP A 219 15.45 -15.52 -5.27
C ASP A 219 15.13 -16.64 -4.26
N ASP A 220 15.76 -16.63 -3.08
CA ASP A 220 15.53 -17.66 -2.08
C ASP A 220 14.14 -17.53 -1.44
N ASN A 221 13.57 -16.34 -1.44
CA ASN A 221 12.38 -16.02 -0.69
C ASN A 221 11.16 -15.66 -1.57
N LYS A 222 11.34 -15.24 -2.84
CA LYS A 222 10.21 -14.89 -3.71
C LYS A 222 9.30 -16.10 -3.95
N VAL A 223 8.00 -15.86 -4.00
CA VAL A 223 6.98 -16.91 -4.17
C VAL A 223 6.10 -16.61 -5.38
N SER A 224 5.39 -15.48 -5.37
CA SER A 224 4.52 -15.08 -6.48
C SER A 224 4.44 -13.55 -6.59
N LEU A 225 4.14 -13.06 -7.81
CA LEU A 225 3.86 -11.66 -8.12
C LEU A 225 2.59 -11.58 -8.98
N TYR A 226 1.69 -10.71 -8.57
CA TYR A 226 0.59 -10.19 -9.38
C TYR A 226 1.00 -8.84 -9.94
N ALA A 227 0.89 -8.67 -11.23
CA ALA A 227 1.13 -7.41 -11.93
C ALA A 227 -0.08 -7.07 -12.79
N ASN A 228 -0.71 -5.93 -12.51
CA ASN A 228 -1.73 -5.32 -13.35
C ASN A 228 -1.17 -4.01 -13.91
N VAL A 229 -0.98 -3.94 -15.21
CA VAL A 229 -0.45 -2.75 -15.90
C VAL A 229 -1.39 -2.39 -17.05
N GLY A 230 -2.03 -1.24 -16.96
CA GLY A 230 -2.99 -0.79 -17.96
C GLY A 230 -4.22 -1.72 -18.10
N GLY A 231 -4.57 -2.47 -17.05
CA GLY A 231 -5.65 -3.46 -17.06
C GLY A 231 -5.22 -4.86 -17.52
N GLU A 232 -4.00 -5.04 -18.00
CA GLU A 232 -3.44 -6.35 -18.34
C GLU A 232 -2.82 -7.00 -17.10
N VAL A 233 -3.30 -8.20 -16.74
CA VAL A 233 -2.85 -8.96 -15.56
C VAL A 233 -1.87 -10.04 -15.97
N THR A 234 -0.70 -10.02 -15.34
CA THR A 234 0.33 -11.08 -15.45
C THR A 234 0.60 -11.66 -14.06
N LEU A 235 0.66 -12.98 -13.95
CA LEU A 235 1.03 -13.68 -12.73
C LEU A 235 2.39 -14.35 -12.90
N TYR A 236 3.25 -14.20 -11.90
CA TYR A 236 4.52 -14.93 -11.79
C TYR A 236 4.42 -15.87 -10.59
N ASN A 237 4.81 -17.12 -10.78
CA ASN A 237 4.75 -18.16 -9.76
C ASN A 237 6.05 -18.97 -9.80
N LYS A 238 6.95 -18.75 -8.86
CA LYS A 238 8.23 -19.47 -8.80
C LYS A 238 8.06 -20.99 -8.83
N ASN A 239 7.04 -21.50 -8.14
CA ASN A 239 6.78 -22.93 -8.08
C ASN A 239 6.27 -23.52 -9.42
N LEU A 240 5.87 -22.68 -10.37
CA LEU A 240 5.48 -23.09 -11.73
C LEU A 240 6.59 -22.88 -12.76
N GLY A 241 7.74 -22.32 -12.36
CA GLY A 241 8.93 -22.19 -13.20
C GLY A 241 9.16 -20.78 -13.77
N ASP A 242 8.49 -19.74 -13.24
CA ASP A 242 8.71 -18.35 -13.61
C ASP A 242 9.95 -17.72 -12.94
#